data_d7893e90ebf110e624f98953bedacb24
#
_entry.id   d7893e90ebf110e624f98953bedacb24
#
_cell.length_a   1.000
_cell.length_b   1.000
_cell.length_c   1.000
_cell.angle_alpha   90.00
_cell.angle_beta   90.00
_cell.angle_gamma   90.00
#
_symmetry.space_group_name_H-M   'P 1'
#
loop_
_entity.id
_entity.type
_entity.pdbx_description
1 polymer ?
#
loop_
_entity_poly.entity_id
_entity_poly.type
_entity_poly.pdbx_seq_one_letter_code
_entity_poly.pdbx_strand_id
1 'polypeptide(L)'
;KGPAAIPNGTYYVTFSVSGPKAATETVTANFTNGVLLFPLNSAYFQQVGHFTVNIISIIGEFSVKACTNIINNLSDELIVYPIPDLTGSKIAQVTTCQNDDASVQISEAAKVADGTYDISYNLSGANAVLSQVARVTFAGGIGTFIVPGILNSRSGTSVVAITSITQVISRRCTNSADVKGNIVINPSPNVQNLRIQVNDFCFGSPVTASISGLGSLTDVTVSYVLSGANTATTQTAVLTTTNGTATFVIPAGLLINTGGTTATVTNLKNNTTSCGVNITGVADPFSINPIPVAPTSSDQSFCKSALATIASLEPKGTQYKWYSSATATTPLDNTYLLKSESYWVRQVALGCMSDPTMVTVTLKDTPAPELNSDGQNFCGLDAPTIADLSKNTNSPSSVVWYDAPQNGNLLPASTALTDKGKYYGFDFSDTEKCLSYESLEVIVSLTDCDVVPPDFFIPDGFSPNGDGVNDVFVIPNIDFLFPDYEIEIFNRYGNGMYRGGKDKPGWDGINYETQGLNHGTAPNGVYFYVIHFNKDNKPPKQGRLYLNR
;
A
#
# COMPACT_ATOMS: atom_id res chain seq x y z
N LYS A 1 61.07 -46.98 55.26
CA LYS A 1 61.44 -48.27 55.86
C LYS A 1 62.92 -48.29 56.06
N GLY A 2 63.43 -48.25 57.36
CA GLY A 2 64.81 -48.56 57.64
C GLY A 2 65.12 -50.02 57.33
N PRO A 3 66.39 -50.35 57.01
CA PRO A 3 66.76 -51.76 56.90
C PRO A 3 66.46 -52.46 58.22
N ALA A 4 66.22 -53.77 58.18
CA ALA A 4 65.80 -54.62 59.30
C ALA A 4 66.73 -54.62 60.54
N ALA A 5 67.69 -53.72 60.59
CA ALA A 5 68.66 -53.59 61.64
C ALA A 5 68.31 -52.64 62.79
N ILE A 6 67.17 -51.90 62.68
CA ILE A 6 66.76 -50.98 63.80
C ILE A 6 65.66 -51.66 64.58
N PRO A 7 65.86 -52.01 65.85
CA PRO A 7 64.86 -52.65 66.70
C PRO A 7 63.70 -51.70 67.03
N ASN A 8 62.52 -52.32 67.33
CA ASN A 8 61.43 -51.53 67.90
C ASN A 8 61.85 -50.90 69.25
N GLY A 9 61.49 -49.64 69.47
CA GLY A 9 61.86 -48.93 70.65
C GLY A 9 61.77 -47.41 70.52
N THR A 10 62.09 -46.71 71.58
CA THR A 10 62.09 -45.21 71.64
C THR A 10 63.43 -44.69 71.20
N TYR A 11 63.45 -43.69 70.35
CA TYR A 11 64.63 -43.05 69.78
C TYR A 11 64.61 -41.56 69.88
N TYR A 12 65.75 -40.92 70.06
CA TYR A 12 65.98 -39.49 69.82
C TYR A 12 66.35 -39.32 68.36
N VAL A 13 65.47 -38.58 67.62
CA VAL A 13 65.66 -38.30 66.24
C VAL A 13 66.03 -36.87 66.03
N THR A 14 67.24 -36.62 65.52
CA THR A 14 67.65 -35.28 65.10
C THR A 14 67.41 -35.08 63.65
N PHE A 15 66.69 -34.08 63.30
CA PHE A 15 66.42 -33.69 61.92
C PHE A 15 66.70 -32.21 61.68
N SER A 16 66.97 -31.84 60.48
CA SER A 16 67.05 -30.45 60.03
C SER A 16 65.94 -30.18 58.99
N VAL A 17 65.41 -29.01 59.07
CA VAL A 17 64.55 -28.40 58.06
C VAL A 17 65.36 -27.32 57.38
N SER A 18 65.47 -27.39 56.08
CA SER A 18 66.08 -26.33 55.25
C SER A 18 65.00 -25.74 54.30
N GLY A 19 65.20 -24.53 53.86
CA GLY A 19 64.26 -23.80 53.00
C GLY A 19 64.09 -22.34 53.54
N PRO A 20 62.92 -21.73 53.31
CA PRO A 20 62.66 -20.34 53.78
C PRO A 20 62.87 -20.13 55.25
N LYS A 21 62.68 -21.12 56.09
CA LYS A 21 63.01 -21.12 57.49
C LYS A 21 63.78 -22.38 57.83
N ALA A 22 65.01 -22.21 58.25
CA ALA A 22 65.84 -23.31 58.68
C ALA A 22 65.70 -23.58 60.20
N ALA A 23 65.74 -24.85 60.58
CA ALA A 23 65.70 -25.30 61.94
C ALA A 23 66.42 -26.66 62.08
N THR A 24 66.94 -26.94 63.28
CA THR A 24 67.38 -28.27 63.62
C THR A 24 66.78 -28.60 64.99
N GLU A 25 66.19 -29.78 65.10
CA GLU A 25 65.50 -30.21 66.31
C GLU A 25 65.76 -31.69 66.60
N THR A 26 65.69 -32.04 67.88
CA THR A 26 65.72 -33.42 68.30
C THR A 26 64.42 -33.75 69.02
N VAL A 27 63.73 -34.77 68.54
CA VAL A 27 62.47 -35.24 69.08
C VAL A 27 62.56 -36.68 69.54
N THR A 28 61.76 -37.06 70.49
CA THR A 28 61.62 -38.44 70.91
C THR A 28 60.49 -39.10 70.06
N ALA A 29 60.82 -40.23 69.46
CA ALA A 29 59.88 -40.95 68.60
C ALA A 29 60.01 -42.46 68.77
N ASN A 30 58.91 -43.18 68.56
CA ASN A 30 58.87 -44.63 68.62
C ASN A 30 59.04 -45.24 67.21
N PHE A 31 60.04 -46.16 67.13
CA PHE A 31 60.23 -46.99 65.95
C PHE A 31 59.46 -48.29 66.18
N THR A 32 58.51 -48.58 65.32
CA THR A 32 57.66 -49.75 65.42
C THR A 32 57.47 -50.38 64.03
N ASN A 33 57.80 -51.70 63.94
CA ASN A 33 57.67 -52.46 62.71
C ASN A 33 58.28 -51.79 61.42
N GLY A 34 59.45 -51.23 61.61
CA GLY A 34 60.20 -50.57 60.56
C GLY A 34 59.69 -49.18 60.17
N VAL A 35 58.85 -48.60 60.99
CA VAL A 35 58.30 -47.24 60.76
C VAL A 35 58.60 -46.38 61.97
N LEU A 36 59.16 -45.18 61.71
CA LEU A 36 59.39 -44.12 62.67
C LEU A 36 58.44 -42.98 62.35
N LEU A 37 57.59 -42.60 63.32
CA LEU A 37 56.63 -41.51 63.13
C LEU A 37 56.84 -40.44 64.20
N PHE A 38 57.01 -39.21 63.78
CA PHE A 38 57.11 -38.04 64.67
C PHE A 38 56.47 -36.81 64.01
N PRO A 39 55.87 -35.93 64.77
CA PRO A 39 55.33 -34.71 64.28
C PRO A 39 56.41 -33.67 63.98
N LEU A 40 56.31 -32.95 62.88
CA LEU A 40 57.12 -31.75 62.63
C LEU A 40 56.40 -30.53 63.25
N ASN A 41 57.09 -29.64 63.85
CA ASN A 41 56.52 -28.41 64.41
C ASN A 41 56.05 -27.49 63.29
N SER A 42 54.76 -27.17 63.27
CA SER A 42 54.17 -26.31 62.27
C SER A 42 54.76 -24.90 62.21
N ALA A 43 55.40 -24.46 63.27
CA ALA A 43 56.10 -23.16 63.29
C ALA A 43 57.28 -23.05 62.30
N TYR A 44 57.78 -24.16 61.79
CA TYR A 44 58.79 -24.17 60.72
C TYR A 44 58.21 -23.91 59.33
N PHE A 45 56.96 -24.17 59.14
CA PHE A 45 56.26 -24.12 57.83
C PHE A 45 55.29 -22.95 57.72
N GLN A 46 55.61 -21.83 58.38
CA GLN A 46 54.77 -20.63 58.30
C GLN A 46 55.03 -19.77 57.06
N GLN A 47 56.11 -20.04 56.36
CA GLN A 47 56.48 -19.34 55.13
C GLN A 47 56.22 -20.24 53.90
N VAL A 48 55.79 -19.63 52.80
CA VAL A 48 55.60 -20.28 51.52
C VAL A 48 56.97 -20.66 50.91
N GLY A 49 57.03 -21.86 50.33
CA GLY A 49 58.23 -22.29 49.63
C GLY A 49 58.50 -23.81 49.74
N HIS A 50 59.64 -24.21 49.21
CA HIS A 50 60.16 -25.55 49.29
C HIS A 50 60.95 -25.74 50.54
N PHE A 51 60.65 -26.75 51.31
CA PHE A 51 61.37 -27.18 52.51
C PHE A 51 61.87 -28.58 52.26
N THR A 52 63.12 -28.84 52.66
CA THR A 52 63.68 -30.17 52.70
C THR A 52 63.86 -30.56 54.18
N VAL A 53 63.29 -31.68 54.53
CA VAL A 53 63.43 -32.31 55.84
C VAL A 53 64.50 -33.40 55.74
N ASN A 54 65.54 -33.28 56.45
CA ASN A 54 66.66 -34.24 56.44
C ASN A 54 66.84 -34.85 57.80
N ILE A 55 66.86 -36.18 57.95
CA ILE A 55 67.17 -36.90 59.20
C ILE A 55 68.66 -36.96 59.31
N ILE A 56 69.20 -36.37 60.42
CA ILE A 56 70.61 -36.25 60.66
C ILE A 56 71.14 -37.44 61.52
N SER A 57 70.43 -37.80 62.55
CA SER A 57 70.83 -38.90 63.43
C SER A 57 69.62 -39.53 64.13
N ILE A 58 69.77 -40.83 64.49
CA ILE A 58 68.89 -41.57 65.36
C ILE A 58 69.65 -42.21 66.47
N ILE A 59 69.31 -41.93 67.77
CA ILE A 59 69.97 -42.45 68.97
C ILE A 59 68.92 -43.21 69.82
N GLY A 60 69.19 -44.50 70.16
CA GLY A 60 68.28 -45.27 71.04
C GLY A 60 68.27 -44.71 72.47
N GLU A 61 67.12 -44.54 73.09
CA GLU A 61 66.93 -43.95 74.42
C GLU A 61 67.65 -44.71 75.53
N PHE A 62 67.79 -46.04 75.45
CA PHE A 62 68.37 -46.90 76.44
C PHE A 62 69.79 -47.39 76.10
N SER A 63 70.52 -46.73 75.25
CA SER A 63 71.84 -47.11 74.87
C SER A 63 72.90 -46.68 75.95
N VAL A 64 73.52 -47.65 76.66
CA VAL A 64 74.58 -47.40 77.69
C VAL A 64 75.86 -46.86 77.04
N LYS A 65 76.03 -46.95 75.76
CA LYS A 65 76.94 -46.23 74.89
C LYS A 65 76.15 -45.57 73.79
N ALA A 66 76.15 -44.23 73.82
CA ALA A 66 75.44 -43.46 72.79
C ALA A 66 75.97 -43.81 71.40
N CYS A 67 75.43 -44.86 70.78
CA CYS A 67 75.69 -45.13 69.38
C CYS A 67 74.84 -44.17 68.54
N THR A 68 75.47 -43.10 68.14
CA THR A 68 74.87 -42.14 67.23
C THR A 68 74.97 -42.76 65.81
N ASN A 69 73.85 -43.07 65.21
CA ASN A 69 73.85 -43.40 63.82
C ASN A 69 73.60 -42.10 63.00
N ILE A 70 74.69 -41.64 62.39
CA ILE A 70 74.65 -40.47 61.47
C ILE A 70 73.99 -40.96 60.18
N ILE A 71 72.89 -40.35 59.79
CA ILE A 71 72.18 -40.68 58.61
C ILE A 71 72.50 -39.66 57.52
N ASN A 72 73.05 -40.15 56.42
CA ASN A 72 73.27 -39.32 55.23
C ASN A 72 72.28 -39.72 54.17
N ASN A 73 71.72 -38.78 53.51
CA ASN A 73 70.78 -38.99 52.34
C ASN A 73 69.36 -39.55 52.68
N LEU A 74 68.86 -39.28 53.88
CA LEU A 74 67.46 -39.52 54.22
C LEU A 74 66.71 -38.19 54.29
N SER A 75 66.24 -37.70 53.19
CA SER A 75 65.55 -36.44 53.12
C SER A 75 64.28 -36.58 52.28
N ASP A 76 63.31 -35.74 52.53
CA ASP A 76 62.10 -35.59 51.74
C ASP A 76 61.74 -34.11 51.64
N GLU A 77 61.02 -33.79 50.56
CA GLU A 77 60.60 -32.42 50.27
C GLU A 77 59.16 -32.16 50.70
N LEU A 78 58.88 -31.00 51.24
CA LEU A 78 57.63 -30.47 51.59
C LEU A 78 57.43 -29.12 50.90
N ILE A 79 56.33 -28.96 50.17
CA ILE A 79 56.02 -27.65 49.59
C ILE A 79 54.88 -27.01 50.36
N VAL A 80 55.09 -25.81 50.83
CA VAL A 80 54.07 -24.95 51.42
C VAL A 80 53.61 -23.97 50.34
N TYR A 81 52.39 -24.17 49.92
CA TYR A 81 51.76 -23.32 48.89
C TYR A 81 51.18 -22.05 49.53
N PRO A 82 51.15 -20.91 48.80
CA PRO A 82 50.48 -19.72 49.28
C PRO A 82 48.98 -19.97 49.37
N ILE A 83 48.32 -19.51 50.41
CA ILE A 83 46.89 -19.49 50.52
C ILE A 83 46.38 -18.39 49.57
N PRO A 84 45.54 -18.69 48.60
CA PRO A 84 45.02 -17.68 47.68
C PRO A 84 44.18 -16.66 48.43
N ASP A 85 44.46 -15.36 48.25
CA ASP A 85 43.78 -14.27 48.97
C ASP A 85 43.19 -13.26 47.93
N LEU A 86 41.88 -13.17 47.92
CA LEU A 86 41.14 -12.23 47.07
C LEU A 86 40.87 -10.88 47.78
N THR A 87 41.46 -10.63 48.94
CA THR A 87 41.31 -9.34 49.63
C THR A 87 41.84 -8.19 48.76
N GLY A 88 41.00 -7.22 48.48
CA GLY A 88 41.31 -6.07 47.61
C GLY A 88 40.96 -6.26 46.14
N SER A 89 40.60 -7.50 45.74
CA SER A 89 40.16 -7.75 44.38
C SER A 89 38.79 -7.10 44.09
N LYS A 90 38.54 -6.84 42.81
CA LYS A 90 37.33 -6.17 42.32
C LYS A 90 36.66 -6.99 41.23
N ILE A 91 35.34 -6.90 41.16
CA ILE A 91 34.53 -7.36 40.06
C ILE A 91 33.86 -6.14 39.44
N ALA A 92 34.17 -5.83 38.18
CA ALA A 92 33.49 -4.79 37.43
C ALA A 92 32.03 -5.21 37.14
N GLN A 93 31.14 -4.23 36.99
CA GLN A 93 29.78 -4.51 36.56
C GLN A 93 29.78 -5.15 35.16
N VAL A 94 29.07 -6.22 35.04
CA VAL A 94 28.86 -6.95 33.79
C VAL A 94 27.42 -6.74 33.31
N THR A 95 27.23 -6.58 31.99
CA THR A 95 25.91 -6.52 31.39
C THR A 95 25.76 -7.71 30.42
N THR A 96 24.66 -8.43 30.54
CA THR A 96 24.32 -9.55 29.67
C THR A 96 22.82 -9.55 29.36
N CYS A 97 22.41 -10.45 28.50
CA CYS A 97 20.98 -10.66 28.21
C CYS A 97 20.41 -11.81 29.02
N GLN A 98 19.11 -11.80 29.20
CA GLN A 98 18.38 -12.88 29.84
C GLN A 98 18.65 -14.21 29.12
N ASN A 99 18.99 -15.25 29.91
CA ASN A 99 19.43 -16.57 29.47
C ASN A 99 20.78 -16.64 28.76
N ASP A 100 21.52 -15.54 28.66
CA ASP A 100 22.87 -15.54 28.11
C ASP A 100 23.91 -15.66 29.25
N ASP A 101 25.06 -16.20 28.88
CA ASP A 101 26.22 -16.32 29.77
C ASP A 101 26.74 -14.92 30.14
N ALA A 102 27.14 -14.77 31.44
CA ALA A 102 27.80 -13.56 31.89
C ALA A 102 29.28 -13.84 32.15
N SER A 103 30.16 -13.16 31.42
CA SER A 103 31.60 -13.24 31.62
C SER A 103 32.02 -12.29 32.74
N VAL A 104 32.33 -12.86 33.91
CA VAL A 104 32.70 -12.11 35.12
C VAL A 104 34.21 -12.09 35.27
N GLN A 105 34.80 -10.90 35.26
CA GLN A 105 36.22 -10.70 35.46
C GLN A 105 36.50 -10.26 36.89
N ILE A 106 37.42 -10.96 37.53
CA ILE A 106 38.06 -10.59 38.80
C ILE A 106 39.37 -9.88 38.47
N SER A 107 39.57 -8.69 38.96
CA SER A 107 40.75 -7.87 38.74
C SER A 107 41.40 -7.47 40.08
N GLU A 108 42.59 -6.90 40.02
CA GLU A 108 43.36 -6.48 41.21
C GLU A 108 43.62 -7.63 42.21
N ALA A 109 43.66 -8.87 41.76
CA ALA A 109 43.90 -10.05 42.60
C ALA A 109 45.40 -10.30 42.80
N ALA A 110 46.15 -9.27 43.21
CA ALA A 110 47.62 -9.30 43.33
C ALA A 110 48.15 -10.33 44.34
N LYS A 111 47.30 -10.79 45.27
CA LYS A 111 47.68 -11.82 46.29
C LYS A 111 47.30 -13.25 45.87
N VAL A 112 46.79 -13.41 44.65
CA VAL A 112 46.55 -14.72 44.04
C VAL A 112 47.66 -14.99 43.04
N ALA A 113 48.41 -16.04 43.26
CA ALA A 113 49.44 -16.44 42.32
C ALA A 113 48.85 -16.92 40.99
N ASP A 114 49.62 -16.77 39.91
CA ASP A 114 49.19 -17.30 38.60
C ASP A 114 48.96 -18.81 38.70
N GLY A 115 47.82 -19.24 38.12
CA GLY A 115 47.42 -20.64 38.22
C GLY A 115 45.90 -20.82 38.11
N THR A 116 45.46 -22.08 38.26
CA THR A 116 44.04 -22.45 38.15
C THR A 116 43.45 -22.69 39.54
N TYR A 117 42.25 -22.14 39.73
CA TYR A 117 41.50 -22.15 40.98
C TYR A 117 40.05 -22.49 40.75
N ASP A 118 39.42 -23.15 41.70
CA ASP A 118 37.98 -23.27 41.81
C ASP A 118 37.48 -22.18 42.75
N ILE A 119 36.54 -21.34 42.31
CA ILE A 119 35.86 -20.35 43.14
C ILE A 119 34.48 -20.82 43.48
N SER A 120 34.04 -20.63 44.71
CA SER A 120 32.62 -20.78 45.06
C SER A 120 31.98 -19.41 45.09
N TYR A 121 30.79 -19.28 44.55
CA TYR A 121 30.04 -18.03 44.52
C TYR A 121 28.55 -18.24 44.75
N ASN A 122 27.90 -17.19 45.22
CA ASN A 122 26.45 -17.10 45.34
C ASN A 122 25.97 -15.98 44.44
N LEU A 123 24.75 -16.14 43.92
CA LEU A 123 24.01 -15.05 43.31
C LEU A 123 22.85 -14.64 44.23
N SER A 124 22.55 -13.34 44.25
CA SER A 124 21.41 -12.76 44.94
C SER A 124 20.78 -11.66 44.07
N GLY A 125 19.62 -11.15 44.46
CA GLY A 125 18.90 -10.15 43.68
C GLY A 125 17.93 -10.79 42.70
N ALA A 126 17.95 -10.38 41.45
CA ALA A 126 17.01 -10.86 40.41
C ALA A 126 17.07 -12.39 40.23
N ASN A 127 18.28 -12.95 40.31
CA ASN A 127 18.50 -14.40 40.27
C ASN A 127 19.26 -14.81 41.50
N ALA A 128 18.65 -15.61 42.36
CA ALA A 128 19.25 -16.07 43.61
C ALA A 128 19.57 -17.56 43.53
N VAL A 129 20.83 -17.91 43.73
CA VAL A 129 21.29 -19.29 43.78
C VAL A 129 22.52 -19.37 44.67
N LEU A 130 22.69 -20.44 45.43
CA LEU A 130 23.78 -20.64 46.36
C LEU A 130 24.76 -21.70 45.88
N SER A 131 25.98 -21.63 46.38
CA SER A 131 27.00 -22.67 46.27
C SER A 131 27.36 -23.09 44.85
N GLN A 132 27.40 -22.12 43.95
CA GLN A 132 27.91 -22.37 42.60
C GLN A 132 29.43 -22.42 42.57
N VAL A 133 29.99 -23.20 41.68
CA VAL A 133 31.44 -23.35 41.52
C VAL A 133 31.84 -23.07 40.07
N ALA A 134 32.87 -22.26 39.92
CA ALA A 134 33.47 -21.99 38.61
C ALA A 134 34.99 -22.17 38.67
N ARG A 135 35.58 -22.65 37.58
CA ARG A 135 37.02 -22.74 37.41
C ARG A 135 37.56 -21.48 36.79
N VAL A 136 38.58 -20.91 37.41
CA VAL A 136 39.23 -19.65 37.00
C VAL A 136 40.73 -19.84 36.90
N THR A 137 41.31 -19.39 35.80
CA THR A 137 42.77 -19.27 35.70
C THR A 137 43.16 -17.81 35.92
N PHE A 138 43.99 -17.56 36.92
CA PHE A 138 44.55 -16.25 37.18
C PHE A 138 45.88 -16.10 36.47
N ALA A 139 46.10 -14.96 35.85
CA ALA A 139 47.34 -14.52 35.25
C ALA A 139 47.51 -13.02 35.51
N GLY A 140 48.62 -12.59 36.12
CA GLY A 140 48.87 -11.19 36.41
C GLY A 140 47.81 -10.52 37.27
N GLY A 141 47.17 -11.26 38.19
CA GLY A 141 46.13 -10.74 39.10
C GLY A 141 44.75 -10.57 38.43
N ILE A 142 44.53 -11.15 37.25
CA ILE A 142 43.24 -11.14 36.52
C ILE A 142 42.78 -12.57 36.32
N GLY A 143 41.49 -12.83 36.60
CA GLY A 143 40.82 -14.10 36.35
C GLY A 143 39.42 -13.89 35.83
N THR A 144 38.96 -14.74 34.92
CA THR A 144 37.62 -14.65 34.33
C THR A 144 36.89 -15.98 34.48
N PHE A 145 35.60 -15.92 34.80
CA PHE A 145 34.73 -17.08 34.83
C PHE A 145 33.37 -16.75 34.21
N ILE A 146 32.66 -17.76 33.83
CA ILE A 146 31.35 -17.66 33.26
C ILE A 146 30.29 -17.99 34.31
N VAL A 147 29.31 -17.08 34.46
CA VAL A 147 28.03 -17.39 35.11
C VAL A 147 27.09 -17.87 34.00
N PRO A 148 26.67 -19.15 34.00
CA PRO A 148 25.90 -19.73 32.94
C PRO A 148 24.55 -19.03 32.75
N GLY A 149 24.09 -18.93 31.50
CA GLY A 149 22.83 -18.25 31.12
C GLY A 149 21.59 -18.80 31.84
N ILE A 150 21.58 -20.08 32.18
CA ILE A 150 20.51 -20.67 32.97
C ILE A 150 20.34 -20.02 34.35
N LEU A 151 21.39 -19.45 34.89
CA LEU A 151 21.40 -18.71 36.17
C LEU A 151 21.02 -17.23 35.96
N ASN A 152 20.88 -16.75 34.72
CA ASN A 152 20.50 -15.39 34.36
C ASN A 152 19.09 -15.37 33.77
N SER A 153 18.20 -16.24 34.24
CA SER A 153 16.87 -16.45 33.66
C SER A 153 15.86 -15.33 33.88
N ARG A 154 16.13 -14.43 34.84
CA ARG A 154 15.29 -13.26 35.14
C ARG A 154 16.07 -11.99 34.91
N SER A 155 15.45 -11.05 34.20
CA SER A 155 16.00 -9.70 34.00
C SER A 155 16.05 -8.90 35.31
N GLY A 156 17.00 -7.99 35.40
CA GLY A 156 17.26 -7.17 36.59
C GLY A 156 18.72 -7.28 37.05
N THR A 157 19.02 -6.73 38.21
CA THR A 157 20.39 -6.77 38.76
C THR A 157 20.52 -7.97 39.67
N SER A 158 21.49 -8.83 39.39
CA SER A 158 21.99 -9.87 40.28
C SER A 158 23.33 -9.46 40.85
N VAL A 159 23.59 -9.80 42.09
CA VAL A 159 24.89 -9.62 42.76
C VAL A 159 25.58 -10.96 42.79
N VAL A 160 26.73 -11.06 42.15
CA VAL A 160 27.65 -12.18 42.31
C VAL A 160 28.54 -11.93 43.51
N ALA A 161 28.57 -12.86 44.46
CA ALA A 161 29.40 -12.80 45.66
C ALA A 161 30.28 -14.04 45.70
N ILE A 162 31.60 -13.88 45.56
CA ILE A 162 32.57 -14.96 45.70
C ILE A 162 32.74 -15.24 47.20
N THR A 163 32.54 -16.49 47.62
CA THR A 163 32.57 -16.91 49.02
C THR A 163 33.82 -17.68 49.39
N SER A 164 34.49 -18.30 48.42
CA SER A 164 35.78 -18.98 48.63
C SER A 164 36.57 -19.13 47.34
N ILE A 165 37.87 -19.29 47.48
CA ILE A 165 38.80 -19.63 46.40
C ILE A 165 39.62 -20.85 46.83
N THR A 166 39.76 -21.83 45.96
CA THR A 166 40.46 -23.09 46.21
C THR A 166 41.46 -23.34 45.09
N GLN A 167 42.70 -23.60 45.41
CA GLN A 167 43.75 -23.95 44.44
C GLN A 167 43.52 -25.35 43.85
N VAL A 168 43.61 -25.47 42.54
CA VAL A 168 43.42 -26.77 41.84
C VAL A 168 44.77 -27.45 41.66
N ILE A 169 45.33 -27.95 42.77
CA ILE A 169 46.56 -28.78 42.80
C ILE A 169 46.35 -29.95 43.74
N SER A 170 47.32 -30.88 43.84
CA SER A 170 47.23 -32.12 44.62
C SER A 170 46.93 -31.94 46.11
N ARG A 171 47.14 -30.77 46.68
CA ARG A 171 46.74 -30.38 48.02
C ARG A 171 46.01 -29.04 47.97
N ARG A 172 44.71 -29.07 48.11
CA ARG A 172 43.80 -27.92 47.93
C ARG A 172 43.93 -26.91 49.10
N CYS A 173 44.57 -25.78 48.86
CA CYS A 173 44.51 -24.64 49.78
C CYS A 173 43.24 -23.83 49.47
N THR A 174 42.36 -23.70 50.45
CA THR A 174 41.10 -22.95 50.34
C THR A 174 41.15 -21.73 51.26
N ASN A 175 40.67 -20.61 50.79
CA ASN A 175 40.45 -19.41 51.62
C ASN A 175 39.03 -18.88 51.42
N SER A 176 38.46 -18.28 52.45
CA SER A 176 37.23 -17.53 52.35
C SER A 176 37.44 -16.24 51.57
N ALA A 177 36.40 -15.79 50.88
CA ALA A 177 36.42 -14.56 50.12
C ALA A 177 35.11 -13.79 50.33
N ASP A 178 35.15 -12.45 50.16
CA ASP A 178 33.97 -11.59 50.12
C ASP A 178 34.18 -10.53 49.02
N VAL A 179 34.15 -10.98 47.79
CA VAL A 179 34.26 -10.11 46.60
C VAL A 179 32.95 -10.11 45.87
N LYS A 180 32.41 -8.91 45.67
CA LYS A 180 31.06 -8.75 45.06
C LYS A 180 31.13 -7.90 43.79
N GLY A 181 30.24 -8.20 42.86
CA GLY A 181 30.03 -7.43 41.65
C GLY A 181 28.60 -7.56 41.15
N ASN A 182 28.20 -6.64 40.32
CA ASN A 182 26.85 -6.63 39.75
C ASN A 182 26.84 -7.24 38.36
N ILE A 183 25.81 -8.06 38.09
CA ILE A 183 25.44 -8.53 36.76
C ILE A 183 24.10 -7.88 36.44
N VAL A 184 24.09 -6.96 35.47
CA VAL A 184 22.87 -6.35 34.92
C VAL A 184 22.36 -7.23 33.79
N ILE A 185 21.21 -7.80 33.97
CA ILE A 185 20.59 -8.72 33.02
C ILE A 185 19.45 -7.99 32.32
N ASN A 186 19.64 -7.67 31.05
CA ASN A 186 18.65 -7.02 30.23
C ASN A 186 17.60 -8.03 29.81
N PRO A 187 16.31 -7.64 29.75
CA PRO A 187 15.25 -8.53 29.27
C PRO A 187 15.43 -8.86 27.81
N SER A 188 15.18 -10.10 27.43
CA SER A 188 14.99 -10.47 26.05
C SER A 188 13.71 -9.83 25.49
N PRO A 189 13.64 -9.47 24.19
CA PRO A 189 12.43 -8.98 23.57
C PRO A 189 11.25 -9.93 23.78
N ASN A 190 10.09 -9.39 24.16
CA ASN A 190 8.86 -10.18 24.23
C ASN A 190 8.27 -10.33 22.82
N VAL A 191 8.18 -11.56 22.33
CA VAL A 191 7.72 -11.89 21.00
C VAL A 191 6.35 -12.60 20.96
N GLN A 192 5.68 -12.68 22.09
CA GLN A 192 4.43 -13.45 22.23
C GLN A 192 3.32 -12.94 21.29
N ASN A 193 3.27 -11.64 21.04
CA ASN A 193 2.29 -11.00 20.16
C ASN A 193 2.90 -10.53 18.82
N LEU A 194 4.12 -10.94 18.54
CA LEU A 194 4.80 -10.52 17.33
C LEU A 194 4.06 -11.04 16.08
N ARG A 195 3.85 -10.16 15.12
CA ARG A 195 3.24 -10.47 13.82
C ARG A 195 4.02 -9.75 12.73
N ILE A 196 4.15 -10.40 11.61
CA ILE A 196 4.57 -9.79 10.35
C ILE A 196 3.39 -9.82 9.40
N GLN A 197 3.24 -8.80 8.56
CA GLN A 197 2.23 -8.72 7.51
C GLN A 197 2.83 -8.13 6.24
N VAL A 198 2.59 -8.78 5.13
CA VAL A 198 2.95 -8.35 3.78
C VAL A 198 1.73 -8.53 2.90
N ASN A 199 1.21 -7.45 2.33
CA ASN A 199 0.06 -7.55 1.43
C ASN A 199 0.48 -8.12 0.07
N ASP A 200 -0.46 -8.76 -0.62
CA ASP A 200 -0.29 -9.13 -2.02
C ASP A 200 -0.03 -7.90 -2.88
N PHE A 201 0.82 -8.02 -3.87
CA PHE A 201 1.21 -6.89 -4.71
C PHE A 201 1.51 -7.33 -6.15
N CYS A 202 1.63 -6.35 -7.03
CA CYS A 202 1.95 -6.57 -8.43
C CYS A 202 3.47 -6.60 -8.65
N PHE A 203 3.92 -7.52 -9.48
CA PHE A 203 5.33 -7.63 -9.83
C PHE A 203 5.94 -6.28 -10.22
N GLY A 204 7.13 -5.99 -9.68
CA GLY A 204 7.83 -4.73 -9.90
C GLY A 204 7.37 -3.54 -9.02
N SER A 205 6.33 -3.70 -8.20
CA SER A 205 5.93 -2.67 -7.24
C SER A 205 6.78 -2.71 -5.97
N PRO A 206 6.98 -1.58 -5.28
CA PRO A 206 7.62 -1.56 -3.96
C PRO A 206 6.83 -2.38 -2.94
N VAL A 207 7.52 -3.16 -2.13
CA VAL A 207 6.90 -4.03 -1.13
C VAL A 207 7.29 -3.59 0.26
N THR A 208 6.29 -3.29 1.06
CA THR A 208 6.47 -2.94 2.47
C THR A 208 5.91 -4.04 3.35
N ALA A 209 6.76 -4.58 4.22
CA ALA A 209 6.34 -5.43 5.32
C ALA A 209 6.04 -4.57 6.55
N SER A 210 4.99 -4.87 7.26
CA SER A 210 4.68 -4.31 8.57
C SER A 210 4.95 -5.34 9.65
N ILE A 211 5.50 -4.89 10.77
CA ILE A 211 5.70 -5.72 11.95
C ILE A 211 5.02 -5.06 13.13
N SER A 212 4.35 -5.86 13.94
CA SER A 212 3.58 -5.40 15.09
C SER A 212 3.80 -6.30 16.30
N GLY A 213 3.35 -5.86 17.47
CA GLY A 213 3.55 -6.59 18.71
C GLY A 213 4.93 -6.37 19.33
N LEU A 214 5.63 -5.30 18.95
CA LEU A 214 6.96 -4.92 19.46
C LEU A 214 6.91 -4.27 20.85
N GLY A 215 5.71 -4.03 21.40
CA GLY A 215 5.52 -3.47 22.73
C GLY A 215 6.17 -2.08 22.89
N SER A 216 7.03 -1.94 23.91
CA SER A 216 7.72 -0.69 24.22
C SER A 216 9.13 -0.58 23.60
N LEU A 217 9.53 -1.52 22.75
CA LEU A 217 10.80 -1.42 22.03
C LEU A 217 10.78 -0.23 21.09
N THR A 218 11.86 0.54 21.04
CA THR A 218 11.97 1.78 20.23
C THR A 218 12.89 1.63 19.04
N ASP A 219 13.92 0.80 19.17
CA ASP A 219 14.91 0.55 18.12
C ASP A 219 15.24 -0.94 18.10
N VAL A 220 14.96 -1.58 16.98
CA VAL A 220 15.10 -3.03 16.83
C VAL A 220 15.75 -3.40 15.50
N THR A 221 16.41 -4.53 15.49
CA THR A 221 16.83 -5.22 14.27
C THR A 221 15.98 -6.49 14.12
N VAL A 222 15.29 -6.61 13.00
CA VAL A 222 14.52 -7.79 12.63
C VAL A 222 15.32 -8.59 11.60
N SER A 223 15.51 -9.87 11.85
CA SER A 223 16.05 -10.80 10.86
C SER A 223 14.91 -11.62 10.26
N TYR A 224 14.91 -11.78 8.95
CA TYR A 224 13.88 -12.56 8.24
C TYR A 224 14.49 -13.34 7.07
N VAL A 225 13.77 -14.33 6.62
CA VAL A 225 14.06 -15.13 5.43
C VAL A 225 12.85 -15.15 4.51
N LEU A 226 13.08 -15.38 3.23
CA LEU A 226 12.01 -15.62 2.25
C LEU A 226 12.05 -17.07 1.81
N SER A 227 10.87 -17.65 1.53
CA SER A 227 10.69 -18.99 0.98
C SER A 227 9.52 -19.03 0.00
N GLY A 228 9.44 -20.05 -0.83
CA GLY A 228 8.43 -20.21 -1.87
C GLY A 228 8.95 -19.81 -3.24
N ALA A 229 8.16 -19.03 -4.01
CA ALA A 229 8.55 -18.57 -5.34
C ALA A 229 9.83 -17.72 -5.32
N ASN A 230 10.06 -17.00 -4.22
CA ASN A 230 11.28 -16.23 -3.97
C ASN A 230 11.94 -16.74 -2.70
N THR A 231 13.23 -17.02 -2.78
CA THR A 231 14.03 -17.50 -1.65
C THR A 231 15.15 -16.52 -1.34
N ALA A 232 15.33 -16.22 -0.09
CA ALA A 232 16.46 -15.42 0.38
C ALA A 232 16.97 -15.99 1.71
N THR A 233 18.30 -16.03 1.85
CA THR A 233 18.96 -16.25 3.14
C THR A 233 18.62 -15.12 4.08
N THR A 234 19.07 -15.22 5.33
CA THR A 234 18.77 -14.21 6.36
C THR A 234 19.08 -12.79 5.90
N GLN A 235 18.05 -11.98 5.89
CA GLN A 235 18.07 -10.54 5.67
C GLN A 235 17.84 -9.83 7.00
N THR A 236 18.30 -8.60 7.12
CA THR A 236 18.11 -7.77 8.31
C THR A 236 17.50 -6.42 7.97
N ALA A 237 16.61 -5.94 8.83
CA ALA A 237 16.07 -4.60 8.79
C ALA A 237 16.22 -3.92 10.15
N VAL A 238 16.83 -2.74 10.17
CA VAL A 238 16.93 -1.88 11.37
C VAL A 238 15.75 -0.94 11.37
N LEU A 239 14.97 -0.95 12.45
CA LEU A 239 13.66 -0.31 12.51
C LEU A 239 13.53 0.55 13.75
N THR A 240 13.04 1.78 13.57
CA THR A 240 12.51 2.59 14.66
C THR A 240 11.02 2.30 14.78
N THR A 241 10.56 2.01 15.99
CA THR A 241 9.18 1.61 16.24
C THR A 241 8.36 2.78 16.76
N THR A 242 7.08 2.77 16.39
CA THR A 242 6.10 3.71 16.92
C THR A 242 4.88 2.93 17.41
N ASN A 243 4.55 3.10 18.69
CA ASN A 243 3.42 2.37 19.30
C ASN A 243 3.50 0.84 19.12
N GLY A 244 4.70 0.27 19.20
CA GLY A 244 4.92 -1.16 19.06
C GLY A 244 4.77 -1.70 17.64
N THR A 245 4.80 -0.83 16.63
CA THR A 245 4.74 -1.18 15.21
C THR A 245 5.90 -0.54 14.44
N ALA A 246 6.29 -1.17 13.34
CA ALA A 246 7.26 -0.62 12.40
C ALA A 246 7.01 -1.18 11.00
N THR A 247 7.58 -0.54 9.98
CA THR A 247 7.54 -1.00 8.60
C THR A 247 8.93 -1.01 8.00
N PHE A 248 9.15 -1.92 7.05
CA PHE A 248 10.38 -1.96 6.27
C PHE A 248 10.11 -2.40 4.84
N VAL A 249 10.96 -1.98 3.93
CA VAL A 249 10.88 -2.39 2.51
C VAL A 249 11.63 -3.69 2.33
N ILE A 250 10.99 -4.68 1.72
CA ILE A 250 11.66 -5.87 1.21
C ILE A 250 12.32 -5.48 -0.12
N PRO A 251 13.64 -5.64 -0.25
CA PRO A 251 14.35 -5.25 -1.47
C PRO A 251 13.79 -5.94 -2.71
N ALA A 252 13.51 -5.17 -3.77
CA ALA A 252 12.94 -5.69 -5.02
C ALA A 252 13.82 -6.78 -5.66
N GLY A 253 15.14 -6.71 -5.49
CA GLY A 253 16.07 -7.74 -5.96
C GLY A 253 15.90 -9.13 -5.33
N LEU A 254 15.13 -9.24 -4.25
CA LEU A 254 14.76 -10.50 -3.61
C LEU A 254 13.43 -11.07 -4.13
N LEU A 255 12.68 -10.28 -4.91
CA LEU A 255 11.30 -10.56 -5.34
C LEU A 255 11.21 -10.61 -6.87
N ILE A 256 12.01 -11.47 -7.46
CA ILE A 256 12.22 -11.57 -8.91
C ILE A 256 11.25 -12.50 -9.64
N ASN A 257 10.49 -13.29 -8.89
CA ASN A 257 9.53 -14.25 -9.44
C ASN A 257 8.11 -13.94 -8.96
N THR A 258 7.14 -14.13 -9.83
CA THR A 258 5.72 -14.12 -9.47
C THR A 258 5.32 -15.39 -8.73
N GLY A 259 4.30 -15.33 -7.90
CA GLY A 259 3.77 -16.48 -7.16
C GLY A 259 3.82 -16.30 -5.65
N GLY A 260 3.42 -17.34 -4.94
CA GLY A 260 3.35 -17.35 -3.48
C GLY A 260 4.74 -17.32 -2.83
N THR A 261 4.98 -16.36 -2.00
CA THR A 261 6.21 -16.16 -1.22
C THR A 261 5.84 -16.01 0.25
N THR A 262 6.66 -16.53 1.16
CA THR A 262 6.44 -16.40 2.60
C THR A 262 7.61 -15.65 3.22
N ALA A 263 7.34 -14.60 3.96
CA ALA A 263 8.31 -13.92 4.81
C ALA A 263 8.24 -14.48 6.22
N THR A 264 9.36 -14.99 6.72
CA THR A 264 9.45 -15.58 8.07
C THR A 264 10.46 -14.81 8.90
N VAL A 265 10.03 -14.30 10.05
CA VAL A 265 10.91 -13.64 11.01
C VAL A 265 11.68 -14.71 11.79
N THR A 266 13.00 -14.59 11.84
CA THR A 266 13.90 -15.57 12.49
C THR A 266 14.55 -15.06 13.77
N ASN A 267 14.71 -13.75 13.90
CA ASN A 267 15.30 -13.13 15.10
C ASN A 267 14.78 -11.70 15.28
N LEU A 268 14.65 -11.29 16.53
CA LEU A 268 14.38 -9.91 16.93
C LEU A 268 15.43 -9.47 17.95
N LYS A 269 16.15 -8.40 17.67
CA LYS A 269 17.16 -7.82 18.55
C LYS A 269 16.74 -6.41 18.96
N ASN A 270 16.78 -6.14 20.26
CA ASN A 270 16.68 -4.78 20.81
C ASN A 270 18.07 -4.11 20.67
N ASN A 271 18.18 -3.08 19.87
CA ASN A 271 19.45 -2.41 19.60
C ASN A 271 19.98 -1.61 20.80
N THR A 272 19.10 -1.11 21.67
CA THR A 272 19.46 -0.38 22.88
C THR A 272 20.21 -1.26 23.87
N THR A 273 19.80 -2.51 24.04
CA THR A 273 20.40 -3.45 24.99
C THR A 273 21.29 -4.49 24.33
N SER A 274 21.25 -4.56 22.99
CA SER A 274 21.85 -5.62 22.17
C SER A 274 21.29 -7.02 22.40
N CYS A 275 20.19 -7.16 23.16
CA CYS A 275 19.58 -8.44 23.46
C CYS A 275 18.68 -8.88 22.31
N GLY A 276 18.80 -10.13 21.90
CA GLY A 276 18.03 -10.74 20.83
C GLY A 276 17.33 -12.02 21.27
N VAL A 277 16.35 -12.42 20.47
CA VAL A 277 15.64 -13.69 20.65
C VAL A 277 15.39 -14.34 19.30
N ASN A 278 15.65 -15.64 19.22
CA ASN A 278 15.29 -16.42 18.05
C ASN A 278 13.77 -16.66 18.03
N ILE A 279 13.21 -16.56 16.85
CA ILE A 279 11.77 -16.59 16.62
C ILE A 279 11.41 -17.79 15.76
N THR A 280 10.33 -18.45 16.12
CA THR A 280 9.73 -19.52 15.34
C THR A 280 8.23 -19.27 15.19
N GLY A 281 7.66 -19.60 14.04
CA GLY A 281 6.22 -19.53 13.81
C GLY A 281 5.66 -18.13 13.53
N VAL A 282 6.49 -17.12 13.34
CA VAL A 282 6.05 -15.78 12.91
C VAL A 282 6.37 -15.63 11.43
N ALA A 283 5.36 -15.84 10.60
CA ALA A 283 5.47 -15.81 9.16
C ALA A 283 4.17 -15.27 8.54
N ASP A 284 4.30 -14.69 7.35
CA ASP A 284 3.16 -14.27 6.55
C ASP A 284 3.36 -14.67 5.09
N PRO A 285 2.43 -15.43 4.51
CA PRO A 285 2.42 -15.74 3.09
C PRO A 285 1.77 -14.58 2.32
N PHE A 286 2.36 -14.21 1.20
CA PHE A 286 1.84 -13.20 0.28
C PHE A 286 2.06 -13.63 -1.16
N SER A 287 1.29 -13.05 -2.08
CA SER A 287 1.37 -13.35 -3.51
C SER A 287 1.96 -12.19 -4.29
N ILE A 288 2.90 -12.50 -5.16
CA ILE A 288 3.40 -11.58 -6.17
C ILE A 288 2.65 -11.87 -7.46
N ASN A 289 1.67 -11.02 -7.76
CA ASN A 289 0.80 -11.18 -8.91
C ASN A 289 1.48 -10.71 -10.20
N PRO A 290 1.39 -11.47 -11.28
CA PRO A 290 1.92 -11.02 -12.56
C PRO A 290 1.17 -9.79 -13.07
N ILE A 291 1.87 -8.88 -13.71
CA ILE A 291 1.24 -7.81 -14.48
C ILE A 291 0.58 -8.45 -15.69
N PRO A 292 -0.72 -8.25 -15.93
CA PRO A 292 -1.39 -8.77 -17.12
C PRO A 292 -0.74 -8.21 -18.40
N VAL A 293 -0.83 -8.97 -19.47
CA VAL A 293 -0.39 -8.50 -20.79
C VAL A 293 -1.32 -7.36 -21.25
N ALA A 294 -0.75 -6.33 -21.88
CA ALA A 294 -1.54 -5.26 -22.47
C ALA A 294 -2.58 -5.82 -23.45
N PRO A 295 -3.83 -5.37 -23.40
CA PRO A 295 -4.87 -5.83 -24.34
C PRO A 295 -4.48 -5.51 -25.78
N THR A 296 -4.79 -6.41 -26.70
CA THR A 296 -4.73 -6.12 -28.12
C THR A 296 -6.07 -5.54 -28.55
N SER A 297 -6.07 -4.37 -29.17
CA SER A 297 -7.25 -3.73 -29.73
C SER A 297 -6.83 -2.86 -30.91
N SER A 298 -7.75 -2.64 -31.84
CA SER A 298 -7.60 -1.74 -32.98
C SER A 298 -8.52 -0.54 -32.81
N ASP A 299 -8.31 0.48 -33.63
CA ASP A 299 -9.21 1.62 -33.72
C ASP A 299 -10.63 1.17 -34.08
N GLN A 300 -11.63 1.84 -33.52
CA GLN A 300 -13.03 1.47 -33.63
C GLN A 300 -13.86 2.64 -34.14
N SER A 301 -14.88 2.33 -34.89
CA SER A 301 -15.82 3.32 -35.40
C SER A 301 -17.25 2.94 -35.13
N PHE A 302 -18.05 3.92 -34.77
CA PHE A 302 -19.45 3.77 -34.45
C PHE A 302 -20.26 4.85 -35.18
N CYS A 303 -21.53 4.55 -35.48
CA CYS A 303 -22.43 5.61 -35.91
C CYS A 303 -22.74 6.54 -34.72
N LYS A 304 -22.69 7.84 -34.92
CA LYS A 304 -23.06 8.82 -33.92
C LYS A 304 -24.49 8.64 -33.43
N SER A 305 -25.38 8.28 -34.37
CA SER A 305 -26.80 7.95 -34.09
C SER A 305 -26.99 6.73 -33.18
N ALA A 306 -25.99 5.83 -33.08
CA ALA A 306 -26.07 4.65 -32.23
C ALA A 306 -25.85 4.98 -30.74
N LEU A 307 -25.43 6.19 -30.40
CA LEU A 307 -25.13 6.61 -29.02
C LEU A 307 -24.23 5.61 -28.27
N ALA A 308 -23.20 5.13 -28.96
CA ALA A 308 -22.31 4.11 -28.43
C ALA A 308 -21.64 4.58 -27.14
N THR A 309 -21.47 3.64 -26.22
CA THR A 309 -20.88 3.88 -24.90
C THR A 309 -19.61 3.06 -24.72
N ILE A 310 -18.93 3.26 -23.61
CA ILE A 310 -17.76 2.44 -23.22
C ILE A 310 -18.08 0.93 -23.28
N ALA A 311 -19.29 0.53 -22.94
CA ALA A 311 -19.73 -0.88 -23.06
C ALA A 311 -19.74 -1.41 -24.50
N SER A 312 -19.72 -0.52 -25.50
CA SER A 312 -19.68 -0.89 -26.92
C SER A 312 -18.27 -1.23 -27.41
N LEU A 313 -17.23 -0.81 -26.66
CA LEU A 313 -15.84 -0.98 -27.06
C LEU A 313 -15.36 -2.43 -26.94
N GLU A 314 -14.44 -2.80 -27.83
CA GLU A 314 -13.70 -4.07 -27.77
C GLU A 314 -12.24 -3.82 -27.36
N PRO A 315 -11.65 -4.70 -26.52
CA PRO A 315 -12.19 -5.98 -26.04
C PRO A 315 -13.23 -5.81 -24.93
N LYS A 316 -14.24 -6.69 -24.91
CA LYS A 316 -15.26 -6.77 -23.86
C LYS A 316 -14.83 -7.70 -22.75
N GLY A 317 -15.35 -7.47 -21.56
CA GLY A 317 -15.15 -8.33 -20.39
C GLY A 317 -14.89 -7.51 -19.12
N THR A 318 -15.22 -8.08 -17.97
CA THR A 318 -15.07 -7.41 -16.67
C THR A 318 -13.61 -7.12 -16.30
N GLN A 319 -12.68 -7.86 -16.89
CA GLN A 319 -11.23 -7.70 -16.74
C GLN A 319 -10.68 -6.49 -17.50
N TYR A 320 -11.42 -5.93 -18.48
CA TYR A 320 -10.99 -4.76 -19.23
C TYR A 320 -11.59 -3.50 -18.62
N LYS A 321 -10.75 -2.49 -18.44
CA LYS A 321 -11.16 -1.18 -17.94
C LYS A 321 -10.70 -0.11 -18.92
N TRP A 322 -11.58 0.81 -19.22
CA TRP A 322 -11.35 1.90 -20.16
C TRP A 322 -11.12 3.21 -19.44
N TYR A 323 -10.20 4.01 -19.97
CA TYR A 323 -9.73 5.26 -19.36
C TYR A 323 -9.70 6.37 -20.40
N SER A 324 -9.79 7.63 -19.92
CA SER A 324 -9.73 8.83 -20.78
C SER A 324 -8.29 9.22 -21.17
N SER A 325 -7.26 8.66 -20.53
CA SER A 325 -5.85 8.88 -20.86
C SER A 325 -4.98 7.72 -20.41
N ALA A 326 -3.76 7.66 -20.91
CA ALA A 326 -2.77 6.64 -20.52
C ALA A 326 -2.41 6.70 -19.01
N THR A 327 -2.55 7.85 -18.38
CA THR A 327 -2.19 8.08 -16.98
C THR A 327 -3.39 8.18 -16.04
N ALA A 328 -4.61 8.08 -16.55
CA ALA A 328 -5.81 8.11 -15.72
C ALA A 328 -5.86 6.91 -14.77
N THR A 329 -6.24 7.15 -13.54
CA THR A 329 -6.35 6.14 -12.48
C THR A 329 -7.77 5.65 -12.25
N THR A 330 -8.77 6.45 -12.63
CA THR A 330 -10.18 6.11 -12.50
C THR A 330 -10.72 5.65 -13.86
N PRO A 331 -11.29 4.46 -13.96
CA PRO A 331 -11.88 3.98 -15.19
C PRO A 331 -13.17 4.76 -15.51
N LEU A 332 -13.47 4.87 -16.79
CA LEU A 332 -14.72 5.40 -17.29
C LEU A 332 -15.86 4.42 -16.98
N ASP A 333 -17.05 4.99 -16.71
CA ASP A 333 -18.28 4.20 -16.53
C ASP A 333 -18.70 3.55 -17.85
N ASN A 334 -19.30 2.37 -17.78
CA ASN A 334 -19.80 1.66 -18.97
C ASN A 334 -20.87 2.43 -19.74
N THR A 335 -21.59 3.34 -19.09
CA THR A 335 -22.62 4.21 -19.68
C THR A 335 -22.08 5.50 -20.26
N TYR A 336 -20.77 5.77 -20.11
CA TYR A 336 -20.15 6.97 -20.66
C TYR A 336 -20.26 6.96 -22.18
N LEU A 337 -20.88 8.00 -22.75
CA LEU A 337 -21.07 8.17 -24.19
C LEU A 337 -19.73 8.44 -24.89
N LEU A 338 -19.46 7.71 -25.93
CA LEU A 338 -18.25 7.84 -26.72
C LEU A 338 -18.21 9.17 -27.49
N LYS A 339 -17.00 9.67 -27.67
CA LYS A 339 -16.68 10.81 -28.54
C LYS A 339 -15.61 10.39 -29.54
N SER A 340 -15.42 11.18 -30.59
CA SER A 340 -14.31 10.99 -31.54
C SER A 340 -13.00 11.44 -30.88
N GLU A 341 -12.44 10.56 -30.07
CA GLU A 341 -11.20 10.79 -29.31
C GLU A 341 -10.50 9.47 -29.01
N SER A 342 -9.30 9.52 -28.43
CA SER A 342 -8.58 8.32 -28.01
C SER A 342 -9.00 7.90 -26.61
N TYR A 343 -9.13 6.59 -26.42
CA TYR A 343 -9.39 5.91 -25.16
C TYR A 343 -8.27 4.90 -24.90
N TRP A 344 -8.07 4.57 -23.64
CA TRP A 344 -7.04 3.61 -23.24
C TRP A 344 -7.66 2.44 -22.49
N VAL A 345 -7.37 1.23 -22.96
CA VAL A 345 -7.83 0.00 -22.32
C VAL A 345 -6.67 -0.66 -21.56
N ARG A 346 -6.95 -1.13 -20.36
CA ARG A 346 -6.06 -1.94 -19.53
C ARG A 346 -6.76 -3.23 -19.13
N GLN A 347 -5.99 -4.31 -19.04
CA GLN A 347 -6.44 -5.54 -18.42
C GLN A 347 -6.16 -5.49 -16.91
N VAL A 348 -7.13 -5.91 -16.11
CA VAL A 348 -7.03 -6.00 -14.65
C VAL A 348 -7.18 -7.46 -14.25
N ALA A 349 -6.21 -7.99 -13.52
CA ALA A 349 -6.26 -9.32 -12.94
C ALA A 349 -5.57 -9.33 -11.58
N LEU A 350 -6.18 -9.94 -10.59
CA LEU A 350 -5.65 -10.04 -9.21
C LEU A 350 -5.20 -8.69 -8.63
N GLY A 351 -5.90 -7.61 -8.97
CA GLY A 351 -5.57 -6.26 -8.54
C GLY A 351 -4.45 -5.57 -9.33
N CYS A 352 -3.83 -6.26 -10.28
CA CYS A 352 -2.76 -5.73 -11.11
C CYS A 352 -3.29 -5.25 -12.45
N MET A 353 -2.75 -4.15 -12.95
CA MET A 353 -3.13 -3.54 -14.21
C MET A 353 -2.00 -3.68 -15.23
N SER A 354 -2.38 -4.01 -16.48
CA SER A 354 -1.45 -4.01 -17.61
C SER A 354 -1.01 -2.60 -18.01
N ASP A 355 -0.03 -2.52 -18.89
CA ASP A 355 0.19 -1.32 -19.69
C ASP A 355 -1.07 -0.96 -20.48
N PRO A 356 -1.32 0.34 -20.75
CA PRO A 356 -2.47 0.78 -21.51
C PRO A 356 -2.26 0.55 -23.02
N THR A 357 -3.31 0.10 -23.70
CA THR A 357 -3.40 0.13 -25.16
C THR A 357 -4.29 1.28 -25.57
N MET A 358 -3.80 2.15 -26.44
CA MET A 358 -4.57 3.26 -27.02
C MET A 358 -5.47 2.73 -28.14
N VAL A 359 -6.69 3.22 -28.15
CA VAL A 359 -7.72 2.94 -29.16
C VAL A 359 -8.34 4.27 -29.58
N THR A 360 -8.25 4.61 -30.85
CA THR A 360 -8.92 5.77 -31.39
C THR A 360 -10.36 5.41 -31.77
N VAL A 361 -11.29 6.16 -31.23
CA VAL A 361 -12.73 6.03 -31.57
C VAL A 361 -13.09 7.12 -32.56
N THR A 362 -13.74 6.72 -33.64
CA THR A 362 -14.30 7.65 -34.64
C THR A 362 -15.81 7.50 -34.66
N LEU A 363 -16.52 8.58 -34.37
CA LEU A 363 -17.97 8.63 -34.57
C LEU A 363 -18.25 9.12 -35.97
N LYS A 364 -18.86 8.24 -36.77
CA LYS A 364 -19.31 8.52 -38.12
C LYS A 364 -20.69 9.15 -38.07
N ASP A 365 -20.87 10.24 -38.78
CA ASP A 365 -22.14 10.95 -38.87
C ASP A 365 -22.47 11.18 -40.33
N THR A 366 -23.73 10.98 -40.65
CA THR A 366 -24.30 11.34 -41.95
C THR A 366 -25.01 12.68 -41.79
N PRO A 367 -24.85 13.65 -42.67
CA PRO A 367 -25.64 14.87 -42.62
C PRO A 367 -27.13 14.56 -42.59
N ALA A 368 -27.90 15.34 -41.83
CA ALA A 368 -29.36 15.22 -41.89
C ALA A 368 -29.84 15.54 -43.31
N PRO A 369 -30.93 14.89 -43.79
CA PRO A 369 -31.52 15.26 -45.06
C PRO A 369 -32.08 16.68 -44.98
N GLU A 370 -32.08 17.37 -46.09
CA GLU A 370 -32.68 18.70 -46.23
C GLU A 370 -33.95 18.62 -47.09
N LEU A 371 -34.95 19.40 -46.74
CA LEU A 371 -36.17 19.50 -47.49
C LEU A 371 -35.95 20.45 -48.68
N ASN A 372 -36.41 20.06 -49.85
CA ASN A 372 -36.46 20.95 -51.00
C ASN A 372 -37.45 22.09 -50.72
N SER A 373 -37.31 23.23 -51.40
CA SER A 373 -38.27 24.33 -51.27
C SER A 373 -39.69 23.83 -51.48
N ASP A 374 -40.56 24.18 -50.53
CA ASP A 374 -41.97 23.77 -50.49
C ASP A 374 -42.23 22.23 -50.42
N GLY A 375 -41.19 21.45 -50.10
CA GLY A 375 -41.29 19.99 -50.08
C GLY A 375 -42.26 19.40 -49.04
N GLN A 376 -42.75 20.21 -48.08
CA GLN A 376 -43.77 19.83 -47.10
C GLN A 376 -45.21 19.99 -47.60
N ASN A 377 -45.41 20.68 -48.72
CA ASN A 377 -46.75 21.01 -49.24
C ASN A 377 -47.21 19.97 -50.29
N PHE A 378 -48.33 19.35 -50.06
CA PHE A 378 -48.87 18.32 -50.93
C PHE A 378 -50.36 18.59 -51.27
N CYS A 379 -50.78 18.11 -52.44
CA CYS A 379 -52.21 18.00 -52.76
C CYS A 379 -52.84 16.85 -51.97
N GLY A 380 -53.81 17.14 -51.11
CA GLY A 380 -54.50 16.11 -50.31
C GLY A 380 -55.27 15.10 -51.17
N LEU A 381 -55.73 15.49 -52.35
CA LEU A 381 -56.48 14.61 -53.28
C LEU A 381 -55.58 13.57 -53.95
N ASP A 382 -54.26 13.82 -54.02
CA ASP A 382 -53.31 12.86 -54.58
C ASP A 382 -52.93 11.75 -53.58
N ALA A 383 -53.49 11.77 -52.35
CA ALA A 383 -53.22 10.82 -51.28
C ALA A 383 -51.70 10.60 -51.08
N PRO A 384 -50.89 11.66 -50.81
CA PRO A 384 -49.48 11.57 -50.81
C PRO A 384 -48.95 10.68 -49.65
N THR A 385 -47.81 10.05 -49.87
CA THR A 385 -47.24 9.05 -49.01
C THR A 385 -45.84 9.48 -48.56
N ILE A 386 -45.25 8.75 -47.60
CA ILE A 386 -43.84 8.89 -47.19
C ILE A 386 -42.91 8.80 -48.42
N ALA A 387 -43.21 7.96 -49.41
CA ALA A 387 -42.42 7.91 -50.64
C ALA A 387 -42.40 9.24 -51.38
N ASP A 388 -43.52 9.96 -51.37
CA ASP A 388 -43.61 11.26 -52.03
C ASP A 388 -42.88 12.35 -51.20
N LEU A 389 -42.96 12.28 -49.88
CA LEU A 389 -42.16 13.15 -49.01
C LEU A 389 -40.66 12.92 -49.20
N SER A 390 -40.23 11.65 -49.38
CA SER A 390 -38.83 11.34 -49.67
C SER A 390 -38.31 12.00 -50.94
N LYS A 391 -39.11 12.03 -51.99
CA LYS A 391 -38.76 12.67 -53.27
C LYS A 391 -38.49 14.18 -53.12
N ASN A 392 -39.08 14.78 -52.09
CA ASN A 392 -38.96 16.20 -51.81
C ASN A 392 -37.75 16.53 -50.91
N THR A 393 -36.84 15.60 -50.71
CA THR A 393 -35.58 15.83 -49.98
C THR A 393 -34.38 15.79 -50.95
N ASN A 394 -33.25 16.31 -50.48
CA ASN A 394 -31.99 16.20 -51.19
C ASN A 394 -31.41 14.76 -51.23
N SER A 395 -32.00 13.83 -50.45
CA SER A 395 -31.56 12.44 -50.29
C SER A 395 -32.68 11.44 -50.53
N PRO A 396 -33.40 11.48 -51.69
CA PRO A 396 -34.68 10.75 -51.89
C PRO A 396 -34.57 9.24 -51.85
N SER A 397 -33.40 8.67 -52.10
CA SER A 397 -33.15 7.22 -52.12
C SER A 397 -32.65 6.66 -50.79
N SER A 398 -32.15 7.51 -49.88
CA SER A 398 -31.52 7.09 -48.63
C SER A 398 -32.23 7.60 -47.37
N VAL A 399 -33.16 8.55 -47.52
CA VAL A 399 -33.92 9.03 -46.38
C VAL A 399 -34.92 7.97 -45.88
N VAL A 400 -34.92 7.76 -44.58
CA VAL A 400 -35.88 6.92 -43.85
C VAL A 400 -36.65 7.76 -42.85
N TRP A 401 -37.94 7.48 -42.70
CA TRP A 401 -38.84 8.33 -41.93
C TRP A 401 -39.37 7.62 -40.68
N TYR A 402 -39.49 8.38 -39.59
CA TYR A 402 -40.00 7.93 -38.29
C TYR A 402 -41.10 8.87 -37.79
N ASP A 403 -41.95 8.35 -36.89
CA ASP A 403 -43.03 9.13 -36.24
C ASP A 403 -42.56 9.98 -35.06
N ALA A 404 -41.31 9.83 -34.63
CA ALA A 404 -40.69 10.61 -33.56
C ALA A 404 -39.19 10.80 -33.80
N PRO A 405 -38.57 11.86 -33.25
CA PRO A 405 -37.13 12.16 -33.42
C PRO A 405 -36.23 11.19 -32.69
N GLN A 406 -36.76 10.51 -31.68
CA GLN A 406 -36.04 9.49 -30.91
C GLN A 406 -36.99 8.34 -30.59
N ASN A 407 -36.49 7.11 -30.70
CA ASN A 407 -37.26 5.89 -30.44
C ASN A 407 -38.60 5.81 -31.22
N GLY A 408 -38.70 6.50 -32.36
CA GLY A 408 -39.87 6.47 -33.24
C GLY A 408 -39.99 5.15 -33.96
N ASN A 409 -41.21 4.87 -34.45
CA ASN A 409 -41.46 3.75 -35.32
C ASN A 409 -41.10 4.12 -36.77
N LEU A 410 -40.44 3.20 -37.46
CA LEU A 410 -40.14 3.34 -38.88
C LEU A 410 -41.43 3.43 -39.66
N LEU A 411 -41.56 4.44 -40.49
CA LEU A 411 -42.73 4.63 -41.37
C LEU A 411 -42.45 4.00 -42.74
N PRO A 412 -43.25 2.99 -43.17
CA PRO A 412 -43.15 2.45 -44.50
C PRO A 412 -43.39 3.51 -45.60
N ALA A 413 -42.75 3.34 -46.74
CA ALA A 413 -42.90 4.25 -47.89
C ALA A 413 -44.36 4.47 -48.34
N SER A 414 -45.22 3.48 -48.09
CA SER A 414 -46.67 3.53 -48.42
C SER A 414 -47.51 4.24 -47.35
N THR A 415 -46.95 4.68 -46.25
CA THR A 415 -47.69 5.38 -45.20
C THR A 415 -48.24 6.69 -45.74
N ALA A 416 -49.56 6.88 -45.66
CA ALA A 416 -50.21 8.11 -46.08
C ALA A 416 -49.81 9.29 -45.18
N LEU A 417 -49.56 10.43 -45.80
CA LEU A 417 -49.30 11.68 -45.06
C LEU A 417 -50.64 12.25 -44.54
N THR A 418 -50.55 12.91 -43.38
CA THR A 418 -51.70 13.56 -42.75
C THR A 418 -51.44 15.07 -42.64
N ASP A 419 -52.51 15.87 -42.78
CA ASP A 419 -52.36 17.31 -42.58
C ASP A 419 -51.90 17.64 -41.18
N LYS A 420 -50.90 18.52 -41.07
CA LYS A 420 -50.18 18.86 -39.84
C LYS A 420 -49.46 17.67 -39.18
N GLY A 421 -49.34 16.54 -39.89
CA GLY A 421 -48.54 15.39 -39.42
C GLY A 421 -47.08 15.77 -39.34
N LYS A 422 -46.42 15.31 -38.26
CA LYS A 422 -44.97 15.47 -38.03
C LYS A 422 -44.25 14.20 -38.45
N TYR A 423 -43.21 14.38 -39.24
CA TYR A 423 -42.39 13.30 -39.77
C TYR A 423 -40.93 13.63 -39.55
N TYR A 424 -40.13 12.65 -39.17
CA TYR A 424 -38.71 12.82 -38.86
C TYR A 424 -37.86 11.99 -39.82
N GLY A 425 -37.20 12.67 -40.74
CA GLY A 425 -36.37 12.06 -41.78
C GLY A 425 -34.91 11.95 -41.29
N PHE A 426 -34.34 10.79 -41.46
CA PHE A 426 -32.93 10.53 -41.27
C PHE A 426 -32.31 10.05 -42.58
N ASP A 427 -31.12 10.56 -42.91
CA ASP A 427 -30.40 10.08 -44.08
C ASP A 427 -29.54 8.87 -43.76
N PHE A 428 -29.53 7.87 -44.62
CA PHE A 428 -28.71 6.67 -44.47
C PHE A 428 -27.56 6.70 -45.46
N SER A 429 -26.31 6.79 -44.95
CA SER A 429 -25.14 6.70 -45.80
C SER A 429 -24.78 5.26 -46.12
N ASP A 430 -24.84 4.88 -47.39
CA ASP A 430 -24.36 3.58 -47.84
C ASP A 430 -22.86 3.38 -47.69
N THR A 431 -22.10 4.45 -47.73
CA THR A 431 -20.64 4.43 -47.55
C THR A 431 -20.28 4.20 -46.07
N GLU A 432 -20.88 4.98 -45.19
CA GLU A 432 -20.57 4.90 -43.73
C GLU A 432 -21.42 3.85 -43.01
N LYS A 433 -22.51 3.37 -43.67
CA LYS A 433 -23.50 2.47 -43.08
C LYS A 433 -24.15 3.02 -41.81
N CYS A 434 -24.34 4.33 -41.77
CA CYS A 434 -24.87 5.05 -40.62
C CYS A 434 -26.09 5.91 -41.04
N LEU A 435 -27.07 5.97 -40.15
CA LEU A 435 -28.09 7.01 -40.17
C LEU A 435 -27.49 8.32 -39.64
N SER A 436 -28.01 9.44 -40.11
CA SER A 436 -27.74 10.76 -39.55
C SER A 436 -28.11 10.80 -38.07
N TYR A 437 -27.33 11.55 -37.28
CA TYR A 437 -27.64 11.76 -35.86
C TYR A 437 -28.80 12.74 -35.68
N GLU A 438 -28.78 13.80 -36.44
CA GLU A 438 -29.86 14.80 -36.49
C GLU A 438 -30.94 14.34 -37.48
N SER A 439 -32.18 14.68 -37.18
CA SER A 439 -33.32 14.41 -38.08
C SER A 439 -33.82 15.69 -38.74
N LEU A 440 -34.31 15.58 -39.93
CA LEU A 440 -35.16 16.58 -40.56
C LEU A 440 -36.58 16.47 -39.99
N GLU A 441 -37.05 17.47 -39.25
CA GLU A 441 -38.49 17.54 -38.86
C GLU A 441 -39.29 18.19 -39.99
N VAL A 442 -40.31 17.52 -40.44
CA VAL A 442 -41.23 18.04 -41.46
C VAL A 442 -42.65 18.02 -40.91
N ILE A 443 -43.29 19.18 -40.96
CA ILE A 443 -44.75 19.30 -40.71
C ILE A 443 -45.42 19.41 -42.05
N VAL A 444 -46.15 18.37 -42.44
CA VAL A 444 -46.79 18.28 -43.72
C VAL A 444 -48.03 19.18 -43.76
N SER A 445 -48.20 19.86 -44.87
CA SER A 445 -49.40 20.65 -45.20
C SER A 445 -50.13 20.00 -46.39
N LEU A 446 -51.33 19.55 -46.15
CA LEU A 446 -52.22 19.05 -47.21
C LEU A 446 -53.22 20.13 -47.55
N THR A 447 -53.25 20.52 -48.81
CA THR A 447 -54.22 21.49 -49.34
C THR A 447 -55.20 20.77 -50.34
N ASP A 448 -56.42 21.28 -50.47
CA ASP A 448 -57.37 20.85 -51.48
C ASP A 448 -57.02 21.56 -52.77
N CYS A 449 -56.47 20.84 -53.71
CA CYS A 449 -55.91 21.41 -54.93
C CYS A 449 -56.86 21.33 -56.12
N ASP A 450 -58.05 20.71 -55.99
CA ASP A 450 -59.05 20.68 -57.06
C ASP A 450 -59.86 21.99 -57.18
N VAL A 451 -59.71 22.88 -56.20
CA VAL A 451 -60.30 24.20 -56.30
C VAL A 451 -59.13 25.21 -56.40
N VAL A 452 -58.58 25.36 -57.59
CA VAL A 452 -58.00 26.63 -57.97
C VAL A 452 -59.19 27.56 -58.26
N PRO A 453 -59.59 28.46 -57.34
CA PRO A 453 -60.48 29.53 -57.77
C PRO A 453 -59.72 30.27 -58.88
N PRO A 454 -60.32 30.51 -60.06
CA PRO A 454 -59.63 31.21 -61.16
C PRO A 454 -59.09 32.59 -60.70
N ASP A 455 -59.58 33.12 -59.58
CA ASP A 455 -59.04 34.29 -58.89
C ASP A 455 -59.27 34.11 -57.40
N PHE A 456 -58.21 34.36 -56.55
CA PHE A 456 -58.37 34.46 -55.12
C PHE A 456 -59.24 35.68 -54.79
N PHE A 457 -60.17 35.51 -53.87
CA PHE A 457 -61.10 36.59 -53.46
C PHE A 457 -60.44 37.53 -52.45
N ILE A 458 -60.40 38.81 -52.74
CA ILE A 458 -59.98 39.82 -51.79
C ILE A 458 -61.27 40.41 -51.22
N PRO A 459 -61.50 40.27 -49.92
CA PRO A 459 -62.65 40.89 -49.25
C PRO A 459 -62.69 42.39 -49.42
N ASP A 460 -63.87 42.97 -49.71
CA ASP A 460 -64.00 44.42 -49.77
C ASP A 460 -64.00 45.13 -48.39
N GLY A 461 -64.14 44.37 -47.30
CA GLY A 461 -64.20 44.91 -45.99
C GLY A 461 -64.12 43.86 -44.87
N PHE A 462 -63.98 44.31 -43.66
CA PHE A 462 -63.98 43.50 -42.43
C PHE A 462 -64.51 44.31 -41.26
N SER A 463 -64.92 43.60 -40.18
CA SER A 463 -65.56 44.21 -39.02
C SER A 463 -64.93 43.73 -37.71
N PRO A 464 -63.83 44.33 -37.27
CA PRO A 464 -63.12 43.92 -36.06
C PRO A 464 -63.87 44.39 -34.79
N ASN A 465 -65.01 43.73 -34.52
CA ASN A 465 -65.94 44.02 -33.40
C ASN A 465 -65.85 42.94 -32.28
N GLY A 466 -65.07 41.87 -32.49
CA GLY A 466 -64.85 40.80 -31.52
C GLY A 466 -65.94 39.75 -31.48
N ASP A 467 -66.79 39.65 -32.50
CA ASP A 467 -67.85 38.64 -32.59
C ASP A 467 -67.40 37.31 -33.21
N GLY A 468 -66.15 37.22 -33.64
CA GLY A 468 -65.56 36.05 -34.28
C GLY A 468 -65.85 35.94 -35.79
N VAL A 469 -66.53 36.91 -36.44
CA VAL A 469 -66.86 36.91 -37.86
C VAL A 469 -66.24 38.12 -38.54
N ASN A 470 -65.35 37.89 -39.50
CA ASN A 470 -64.60 38.94 -40.21
C ASN A 470 -63.87 39.96 -39.32
N ASP A 471 -63.43 39.55 -38.15
CA ASP A 471 -62.67 40.39 -37.22
C ASP A 471 -61.26 40.74 -37.74
N VAL A 472 -60.77 39.95 -38.69
CA VAL A 472 -59.47 40.14 -39.29
C VAL A 472 -59.62 40.19 -40.80
N PHE A 473 -59.02 41.19 -41.43
CA PHE A 473 -58.90 41.19 -42.89
C PHE A 473 -57.86 40.17 -43.35
N VAL A 474 -58.32 39.07 -43.92
CA VAL A 474 -57.49 37.99 -44.47
C VAL A 474 -57.88 37.77 -45.89
N ILE A 475 -56.90 37.52 -46.76
CA ILE A 475 -57.16 37.12 -48.15
C ILE A 475 -57.05 35.59 -48.21
N PRO A 476 -58.16 34.85 -48.32
CA PRO A 476 -58.14 33.40 -48.35
C PRO A 476 -57.26 32.84 -49.48
N ASN A 477 -56.44 31.84 -49.17
CA ASN A 477 -55.56 31.13 -50.09
C ASN A 477 -54.47 31.94 -50.81
N ILE A 478 -54.21 33.19 -50.40
CA ILE A 478 -53.18 34.01 -51.05
C ILE A 478 -51.80 33.45 -50.80
N ASP A 479 -51.53 32.95 -49.60
CA ASP A 479 -50.32 32.29 -49.19
C ASP A 479 -50.01 30.99 -49.95
N PHE A 480 -51.03 30.27 -50.36
CA PHE A 480 -50.93 29.09 -51.22
C PHE A 480 -50.54 29.45 -52.64
N LEU A 481 -51.22 30.44 -53.20
CA LEU A 481 -51.03 30.87 -54.62
C LEU A 481 -49.74 31.71 -54.73
N PHE A 482 -49.38 32.48 -53.74
CA PHE A 482 -48.29 33.43 -53.71
C PHE A 482 -47.57 33.37 -52.37
N PRO A 483 -46.76 32.34 -52.13
CA PRO A 483 -46.11 32.12 -50.82
C PRO A 483 -45.31 33.28 -50.26
N ASP A 484 -44.78 34.08 -51.16
CA ASP A 484 -43.91 35.23 -50.82
C ASP A 484 -44.66 36.57 -50.98
N TYR A 485 -45.99 36.56 -50.96
CA TYR A 485 -46.76 37.81 -51.08
C TYR A 485 -46.50 38.74 -49.90
N GLU A 486 -46.52 40.03 -50.21
CA GLU A 486 -46.54 41.10 -49.21
C GLU A 486 -47.78 41.95 -49.44
N ILE A 487 -48.40 42.37 -48.32
CA ILE A 487 -49.53 43.32 -48.36
C ILE A 487 -49.24 44.52 -47.46
N GLU A 488 -49.50 45.70 -48.00
CA GLU A 488 -49.42 46.95 -47.31
C GLU A 488 -50.83 47.58 -47.28
N ILE A 489 -51.26 48.10 -46.13
CA ILE A 489 -52.54 48.80 -45.98
C ILE A 489 -52.28 50.23 -45.52
N PHE A 490 -52.94 51.18 -46.18
CA PHE A 490 -52.81 52.61 -45.95
C PHE A 490 -54.13 53.25 -45.60
N ASN A 491 -54.12 54.30 -44.85
CA ASN A 491 -55.28 55.14 -44.62
C ASN A 491 -55.49 56.11 -45.81
N ARG A 492 -56.61 56.86 -45.85
CA ARG A 492 -56.94 57.80 -46.89
C ARG A 492 -55.92 58.92 -47.11
N TYR A 493 -54.95 59.12 -46.19
CA TYR A 493 -53.93 60.13 -46.25
C TYR A 493 -52.58 59.53 -46.74
N GLY A 494 -52.56 58.24 -47.06
CA GLY A 494 -51.36 57.52 -47.54
C GLY A 494 -50.43 57.08 -46.41
N ASN A 495 -50.83 57.17 -45.14
CA ASN A 495 -50.04 56.66 -44.03
C ASN A 495 -50.25 55.16 -43.94
N GLY A 496 -49.12 54.40 -43.80
CA GLY A 496 -49.17 52.94 -43.61
C GLY A 496 -49.86 52.59 -42.29
N MET A 497 -50.73 51.61 -42.31
CA MET A 497 -51.50 51.11 -41.17
C MET A 497 -51.09 49.70 -40.81
N TYR A 498 -50.72 48.90 -41.83
CA TYR A 498 -50.39 47.50 -41.67
C TYR A 498 -49.47 47.05 -42.80
N ARG A 499 -48.50 46.20 -42.45
CA ARG A 499 -47.70 45.43 -43.41
C ARG A 499 -47.75 43.97 -43.02
N GLY A 500 -48.07 43.11 -43.94
CA GLY A 500 -48.23 41.65 -43.71
C GLY A 500 -47.74 40.83 -44.88
N GLY A 501 -47.78 39.55 -44.74
CA GLY A 501 -47.41 38.49 -45.68
C GLY A 501 -47.73 37.14 -45.07
N LYS A 502 -47.08 36.08 -45.52
CA LYS A 502 -47.33 34.71 -45.04
C LYS A 502 -47.25 34.57 -43.51
N ASP A 503 -46.25 35.14 -42.88
CA ASP A 503 -46.04 35.04 -41.41
C ASP A 503 -46.96 35.95 -40.59
N LYS A 504 -47.59 36.93 -41.25
CA LYS A 504 -48.54 37.86 -40.66
C LYS A 504 -49.67 38.08 -41.66
N PRO A 505 -50.59 37.10 -41.82
CA PRO A 505 -51.49 37.08 -42.97
C PRO A 505 -52.73 37.99 -42.84
N GLY A 506 -52.99 38.59 -41.70
CA GLY A 506 -54.23 39.34 -41.53
C GLY A 506 -54.09 40.63 -40.71
N TRP A 507 -54.94 41.63 -41.06
CA TRP A 507 -55.01 42.88 -40.33
C TRP A 507 -56.27 42.95 -39.44
N ASP A 508 -56.05 43.16 -38.15
CA ASP A 508 -57.09 43.24 -37.12
C ASP A 508 -57.68 44.68 -36.92
N GLY A 509 -57.31 45.59 -37.79
CA GLY A 509 -57.75 46.98 -37.69
C GLY A 509 -56.98 47.80 -36.64
N ILE A 510 -55.82 47.33 -36.18
CA ILE A 510 -54.89 48.07 -35.31
C ILE A 510 -53.78 48.69 -36.19
N ASN A 511 -53.41 49.91 -35.88
CA ASN A 511 -52.31 50.59 -36.58
C ASN A 511 -50.98 50.14 -36.02
N TYR A 512 -50.19 49.38 -36.83
CA TYR A 512 -48.86 48.87 -36.45
C TYR A 512 -47.68 49.64 -37.07
N GLU A 513 -47.97 50.56 -38.01
CA GLU A 513 -46.92 51.09 -38.89
C GLU A 513 -46.60 52.59 -38.71
N THR A 514 -47.45 53.39 -38.06
CA THR A 514 -47.21 54.86 -38.01
C THR A 514 -46.33 55.25 -36.86
N GLN A 515 -45.15 55.75 -37.18
CA GLN A 515 -44.34 56.53 -36.21
C GLN A 515 -45.04 57.84 -35.91
N GLY A 516 -45.66 57.98 -34.75
CA GLY A 516 -46.02 59.27 -34.15
C GLY A 516 -47.49 59.60 -33.98
N LEU A 517 -48.45 58.83 -34.38
CA LEU A 517 -49.85 59.07 -34.07
C LEU A 517 -50.52 57.73 -33.61
N ASN A 518 -50.62 57.61 -32.31
CA ASN A 518 -51.40 56.59 -31.55
C ASN A 518 -51.41 55.18 -32.18
N HIS A 519 -50.62 54.24 -31.62
CA HIS A 519 -50.87 52.83 -31.71
C HIS A 519 -52.33 52.58 -31.22
N GLY A 520 -53.29 52.78 -32.07
CA GLY A 520 -54.70 52.72 -31.71
C GLY A 520 -55.52 52.03 -32.79
N THR A 521 -56.70 51.71 -32.38
CA THR A 521 -57.72 51.13 -33.23
C THR A 521 -57.97 52.08 -34.42
N ALA A 522 -57.83 51.55 -35.62
CA ALA A 522 -58.11 52.28 -36.86
C ALA A 522 -59.60 52.68 -36.91
N PRO A 523 -59.96 53.98 -37.16
CA PRO A 523 -61.36 54.41 -37.23
C PRO A 523 -62.10 53.74 -38.38
N ASN A 524 -63.44 53.64 -38.25
CA ASN A 524 -64.29 53.20 -39.35
C ASN A 524 -64.05 54.07 -40.57
N GLY A 525 -63.93 53.41 -41.73
CA GLY A 525 -63.67 54.14 -42.98
C GLY A 525 -63.07 53.31 -44.09
N VAL A 526 -62.59 54.03 -45.11
CA VAL A 526 -61.96 53.42 -46.25
C VAL A 526 -60.48 53.44 -46.12
N TYR A 527 -59.87 52.31 -46.33
CA TYR A 527 -58.43 52.06 -46.39
C TYR A 527 -58.07 51.58 -47.80
N PHE A 528 -56.78 51.62 -48.11
CA PHE A 528 -56.28 51.19 -49.40
C PHE A 528 -55.19 50.14 -49.16
N TYR A 529 -55.20 49.07 -49.98
CA TYR A 529 -54.18 48.07 -49.92
C TYR A 529 -53.37 48.01 -51.22
N VAL A 530 -52.14 47.58 -51.07
CA VAL A 530 -51.24 47.18 -52.18
C VAL A 530 -50.74 45.78 -51.84
N ILE A 531 -50.93 44.86 -52.78
CA ILE A 531 -50.45 43.49 -52.65
C ILE A 531 -49.37 43.27 -53.69
N HIS A 532 -48.16 42.97 -53.22
CA HIS A 532 -47.04 42.50 -54.05
C HIS A 532 -47.05 40.97 -54.05
N PHE A 533 -47.25 40.37 -55.20
CA PHE A 533 -47.37 38.91 -55.30
C PHE A 533 -46.03 38.21 -55.27
N ASN A 534 -44.96 38.89 -55.62
CA ASN A 534 -43.56 38.39 -55.58
C ASN A 534 -43.37 37.05 -56.30
N LYS A 535 -44.23 36.74 -57.26
CA LYS A 535 -44.23 35.52 -58.03
C LYS A 535 -44.58 35.82 -59.50
N ASP A 536 -43.88 35.18 -60.44
CA ASP A 536 -44.16 35.20 -61.91
C ASP A 536 -44.27 36.59 -62.53
N ASN A 537 -43.54 37.58 -62.00
CA ASN A 537 -43.58 38.99 -62.41
C ASN A 537 -44.97 39.59 -62.40
N LYS A 538 -45.87 39.04 -61.58
CA LYS A 538 -47.28 39.52 -61.51
C LYS A 538 -47.24 40.97 -60.92
N PRO A 539 -47.87 41.92 -61.61
CA PRO A 539 -47.89 43.31 -61.13
C PRO A 539 -48.63 43.42 -59.82
N PRO A 540 -48.27 44.38 -58.97
CA PRO A 540 -48.92 44.62 -57.69
C PRO A 540 -50.41 44.92 -57.96
N LYS A 541 -51.30 44.38 -57.07
CA LYS A 541 -52.70 44.69 -57.07
C LYS A 541 -53.03 45.68 -55.96
N GLN A 542 -53.73 46.74 -56.33
CA GLN A 542 -54.18 47.77 -55.38
C GLN A 542 -55.71 47.79 -55.34
N GLY A 543 -56.26 48.14 -54.21
CA GLY A 543 -57.68 48.26 -54.03
C GLY A 543 -58.08 49.00 -52.79
N ARG A 544 -59.33 49.04 -52.50
CA ARG A 544 -59.92 49.67 -51.30
C ARG A 544 -60.47 48.64 -50.36
N LEU A 545 -60.44 48.93 -49.08
CA LEU A 545 -60.88 48.08 -48.02
C LEU A 545 -61.76 48.89 -47.03
N TYR A 546 -62.90 48.37 -46.71
CA TYR A 546 -63.80 49.03 -45.75
C TYR A 546 -63.58 48.41 -44.34
N LEU A 547 -63.33 49.25 -43.35
CA LEU A 547 -63.32 48.87 -41.96
C LEU A 547 -64.57 49.45 -41.29
N ASN A 548 -65.39 48.58 -40.72
CA ASN A 548 -66.59 48.95 -40.01
C ASN A 548 -66.64 48.17 -38.68
N ARG A 549 -66.81 48.83 -37.53
CA ARG A 549 -66.94 48.21 -36.20
C ARG A 549 -68.34 48.42 -35.67
#